data_ad8ec8001d8872a72351ea9c340b9bea
#
_entry.id   ad8ec8001d8872a72351ea9c340b9bea
#
_cell.length_a   1.000
_cell.length_b   1.000
_cell.length_c   1.000
_cell.angle_alpha   90.00
_cell.angle_beta   90.00
_cell.angle_gamma   90.00
#
_symmetry.space_group_name_H-M   'P 1'
#
loop_
_entity.id
_entity.type
_entity.pdbx_description
1 polymer ?
#
loop_
_entity_poly.entity_id
_entity_poly.type
_entity_poly.pdbx_seq_one_letter_code
_entity_poly.pdbx_strand_id
1 'polypeptide(L)'
;MSEEKLVPKLRFSGFDDEWKSFKLSEISKRITRKNKSLETDRPLTISAQYGLVDQIEYFNKIVASKSLKGYYLLNKGEFAYNKSYSNGYPFGAVKRLDDYENGAISTLYICFNTNDKMNSDLLKEYFETDKWHEEIYKIAVEGARNHGLLNVAVGDFFNTKHVLPTNNHEQEKIAKFLIEINTKIDLLENKHKAYQDFKKYLMQKIFAQELRFKSADGEQYSDWKERNLYEFLTEHKLKSTGNEEVYSVSVHKGLVNQKEHLGRDFSAPDTSKYNLVKPGDIVYTKSPTGDFPLGIIKQSRVDKNVIVSPLYGVFTPETYALGYILNDYFESNVNTHNYLHPIVQKGAKNTMNITNKTFLSKTLFVPTDVNEQQKIAECFSKVNDSIRNIEIQQNKVNEFKKGLLQQMFV
;
A
#
# COMPACT_ATOMS: atom_id res chain seq x y z
N MET A 1 0.49 15.32 -44.46
CA MET A 1 0.51 14.74 -43.12
C MET A 1 -0.34 13.48 -43.23
N SER A 2 0.24 12.31 -43.04
CA SER A 2 -0.56 11.07 -42.97
C SER A 2 -1.50 11.18 -41.81
N GLU A 3 -2.81 11.03 -42.02
CA GLU A 3 -3.76 10.90 -40.93
C GLU A 3 -3.32 9.72 -40.03
N GLU A 4 -3.06 10.01 -38.79
CA GLU A 4 -2.66 9.00 -37.81
C GLU A 4 -3.87 8.08 -37.56
N LYS A 5 -3.74 6.80 -37.89
CA LYS A 5 -4.83 5.83 -37.76
C LYS A 5 -5.23 5.72 -36.29
N LEU A 6 -6.53 5.85 -35.99
CA LEU A 6 -7.11 5.69 -34.64
C LEU A 6 -7.20 4.19 -34.28
N VAL A 7 -6.01 3.58 -34.06
CA VAL A 7 -5.89 2.14 -33.73
C VAL A 7 -4.94 1.98 -32.54
N PRO A 8 -5.31 1.22 -31.50
CA PRO A 8 -4.43 0.99 -30.36
C PRO A 8 -3.18 0.18 -30.76
N LYS A 9 -2.08 0.37 -30.04
CA LYS A 9 -0.82 -0.36 -30.27
C LYS A 9 -0.94 -1.85 -30.00
N LEU A 10 -1.76 -2.22 -29.01
CA LEU A 10 -2.07 -3.60 -28.65
C LEU A 10 -3.57 -3.83 -28.84
N ARG A 11 -3.92 -4.77 -29.70
CA ARG A 11 -5.31 -5.09 -30.07
C ARG A 11 -5.53 -6.59 -30.18
N PHE A 12 -6.70 -7.07 -29.87
CA PHE A 12 -7.07 -8.45 -30.12
C PHE A 12 -7.16 -8.74 -31.61
N SER A 13 -6.74 -9.92 -32.02
CA SER A 13 -6.90 -10.37 -33.42
C SER A 13 -8.38 -10.47 -33.81
N GLY A 14 -8.65 -10.18 -35.09
CA GLY A 14 -9.99 -10.23 -35.67
C GLY A 14 -10.78 -8.92 -35.59
N PHE A 15 -10.13 -7.81 -35.21
CA PHE A 15 -10.69 -6.47 -35.24
C PHE A 15 -9.75 -5.55 -36.03
N ASP A 16 -10.20 -5.13 -37.22
CA ASP A 16 -9.37 -4.37 -38.17
C ASP A 16 -9.91 -2.94 -38.40
N ASP A 17 -11.15 -2.65 -37.98
CA ASP A 17 -11.79 -1.35 -38.14
C ASP A 17 -11.11 -0.27 -37.28
N GLU A 18 -11.00 0.94 -37.79
CA GLU A 18 -10.52 2.10 -36.99
C GLU A 18 -11.49 2.42 -35.86
N TRP A 19 -10.95 2.80 -34.71
CA TRP A 19 -11.72 3.33 -33.62
C TRP A 19 -12.28 4.71 -33.96
N LYS A 20 -13.31 5.15 -33.26
CA LYS A 20 -14.00 6.42 -33.50
C LYS A 20 -13.79 7.39 -32.35
N SER A 21 -13.64 8.67 -32.70
CA SER A 21 -13.71 9.74 -31.73
C SER A 21 -15.17 10.08 -31.42
N PHE A 22 -15.60 9.75 -30.20
CA PHE A 22 -16.93 10.07 -29.69
C PHE A 22 -16.89 11.26 -28.75
N LYS A 23 -17.87 12.17 -28.83
CA LYS A 23 -18.15 13.06 -27.71
C LYS A 23 -18.71 12.25 -26.55
N LEU A 24 -18.38 12.62 -25.30
CA LEU A 24 -18.94 11.92 -24.14
C LEU A 24 -20.48 11.94 -24.15
N SER A 25 -21.10 13.02 -24.63
CA SER A 25 -22.55 13.13 -24.82
C SER A 25 -23.15 12.14 -25.82
N GLU A 26 -22.36 11.58 -26.75
CA GLU A 26 -22.83 10.60 -27.73
C GLU A 26 -22.91 9.18 -27.16
N ILE A 27 -22.12 8.90 -26.10
CA ILE A 27 -21.98 7.58 -25.47
C ILE A 27 -22.48 7.54 -24.03
N SER A 28 -22.93 8.67 -23.49
CA SER A 28 -23.44 8.77 -22.12
C SER A 28 -24.60 9.75 -21.98
N LYS A 29 -25.31 9.66 -20.86
CA LYS A 29 -26.37 10.58 -20.46
C LYS A 29 -26.09 11.14 -19.07
N ARG A 30 -26.28 12.46 -18.92
CA ARG A 30 -26.14 13.12 -17.62
C ARG A 30 -27.22 12.66 -16.65
N ILE A 31 -26.82 12.45 -15.38
CA ILE A 31 -27.72 12.17 -14.27
C ILE A 31 -27.89 13.44 -13.45
N THR A 32 -29.16 13.82 -13.27
CA THR A 32 -29.57 14.95 -12.41
C THR A 32 -30.64 14.52 -11.40
N ARG A 33 -30.96 13.22 -11.36
CA ARG A 33 -31.91 12.63 -10.43
C ARG A 33 -31.48 12.94 -8.98
N LYS A 34 -32.42 13.50 -8.19
CA LYS A 34 -32.20 13.87 -6.80
C LYS A 34 -32.71 12.78 -5.86
N ASN A 35 -32.08 12.64 -4.73
CA ASN A 35 -32.53 11.76 -3.64
C ASN A 35 -33.71 12.36 -2.84
N LYS A 36 -34.72 12.91 -3.57
CA LYS A 36 -35.85 13.65 -2.98
C LYS A 36 -36.66 12.85 -1.96
N SER A 37 -36.88 11.58 -2.26
CA SER A 37 -37.63 10.65 -1.43
C SER A 37 -36.81 9.96 -0.37
N LEU A 38 -35.51 10.32 -0.24
CA LEU A 38 -34.55 9.66 0.64
C LEU A 38 -34.49 8.14 0.38
N GLU A 39 -34.37 7.78 -0.90
CA GLU A 39 -34.22 6.37 -1.35
C GLU A 39 -32.94 5.74 -0.78
N THR A 40 -31.99 6.57 -0.40
CA THR A 40 -30.76 6.16 0.30
C THR A 40 -30.37 7.17 1.37
N ASP A 41 -29.81 6.68 2.46
CA ASP A 41 -29.16 7.46 3.52
C ASP A 41 -27.63 7.37 3.45
N ARG A 42 -27.08 6.65 2.44
CA ARG A 42 -25.66 6.47 2.23
C ARG A 42 -25.06 7.67 1.48
N PRO A 43 -24.26 8.52 2.14
CA PRO A 43 -23.52 9.58 1.45
C PRO A 43 -22.27 8.98 0.78
N LEU A 44 -22.10 9.23 -0.52
CA LEU A 44 -20.93 8.79 -1.28
C LEU A 44 -19.91 9.91 -1.43
N THR A 45 -18.65 9.48 -1.53
CA THR A 45 -17.54 10.33 -1.99
C THR A 45 -16.69 9.54 -2.99
N ILE A 46 -15.90 10.25 -3.82
CA ILE A 46 -14.91 9.62 -4.69
C ILE A 46 -13.56 9.61 -3.98
N SER A 47 -13.08 8.40 -3.69
CA SER A 47 -11.66 8.16 -3.51
C SER A 47 -11.05 7.84 -4.87
N ALA A 48 -9.97 8.52 -5.26
CA ALA A 48 -9.32 8.26 -6.53
C ALA A 48 -8.77 6.81 -6.61
N GLN A 49 -8.39 6.23 -5.47
CA GLN A 49 -7.85 4.87 -5.36
C GLN A 49 -8.92 3.80 -5.16
N TYR A 50 -9.93 4.08 -4.33
CA TYR A 50 -10.92 3.08 -3.90
C TYR A 50 -12.28 3.21 -4.61
N GLY A 51 -12.43 4.16 -5.54
CA GLY A 51 -13.69 4.35 -6.26
C GLY A 51 -14.73 5.19 -5.53
N LEU A 52 -16.00 4.89 -5.76
CA LEU A 52 -17.13 5.51 -5.04
C LEU A 52 -17.37 4.75 -3.73
N VAL A 53 -17.01 5.37 -2.64
CA VAL A 53 -17.03 4.79 -1.29
C VAL A 53 -18.04 5.49 -0.38
N ASP A 54 -18.50 4.78 0.66
CA ASP A 54 -19.28 5.39 1.73
C ASP A 54 -18.45 6.46 2.44
N GLN A 55 -18.96 7.69 2.47
CA GLN A 55 -18.24 8.83 3.03
C GLN A 55 -18.02 8.73 4.54
N ILE A 56 -18.96 8.11 5.26
CA ILE A 56 -18.89 7.98 6.72
C ILE A 56 -17.80 6.96 7.07
N GLU A 57 -17.80 5.81 6.40
CA GLU A 57 -16.79 4.77 6.61
C GLU A 57 -15.39 5.25 6.22
N TYR A 58 -15.28 5.95 5.09
CA TYR A 58 -14.00 6.42 4.57
C TYR A 58 -13.32 7.48 5.45
N PHE A 59 -14.09 8.46 5.94
CA PHE A 59 -13.56 9.56 6.77
C PHE A 59 -13.67 9.30 8.27
N ASN A 60 -14.33 8.23 8.69
CA ASN A 60 -14.69 7.95 10.08
C ASN A 60 -15.41 9.16 10.76
N LYS A 61 -16.17 9.92 9.98
CA LYS A 61 -16.95 11.10 10.41
C LYS A 61 -18.01 11.45 9.37
N ILE A 62 -19.05 12.14 9.81
CA ILE A 62 -20.10 12.69 8.94
C ILE A 62 -19.57 14.02 8.35
N VAL A 63 -19.33 14.07 7.04
CA VAL A 63 -18.95 15.27 6.29
C VAL A 63 -20.13 15.77 5.45
N ALA A 64 -21.04 14.87 5.07
CA ALA A 64 -22.22 15.20 4.30
C ALA A 64 -23.18 16.13 5.05
N SER A 65 -24.02 16.83 4.29
CA SER A 65 -25.13 17.63 4.82
C SER A 65 -26.07 16.76 5.69
N LYS A 66 -26.68 17.34 6.72
CA LYS A 66 -27.71 16.68 7.54
C LYS A 66 -28.88 16.12 6.73
N SER A 67 -29.14 16.70 5.54
CA SER A 67 -30.17 16.20 4.62
C SER A 67 -29.57 15.89 3.24
N LEU A 68 -29.73 14.66 2.81
CA LEU A 68 -29.26 14.20 1.48
C LEU A 68 -30.31 14.42 0.36
N LYS A 69 -31.46 15.04 0.64
CA LYS A 69 -32.54 15.29 -0.36
C LYS A 69 -32.06 16.10 -1.58
N GLY A 70 -31.12 17.01 -1.36
CA GLY A 70 -30.56 17.85 -2.42
C GLY A 70 -29.44 17.20 -3.22
N TYR A 71 -28.91 16.05 -2.80
CA TYR A 71 -27.85 15.29 -3.46
C TYR A 71 -28.35 14.57 -4.69
N TYR A 72 -27.45 14.23 -5.61
CA TYR A 72 -27.80 13.32 -6.70
C TYR A 72 -27.91 11.90 -6.17
N LEU A 73 -28.92 11.16 -6.64
CA LEU A 73 -29.07 9.74 -6.41
C LEU A 73 -28.35 9.00 -7.54
N LEU A 74 -27.33 8.23 -7.18
CA LEU A 74 -26.61 7.31 -8.06
C LEU A 74 -27.06 5.89 -7.82
N ASN A 75 -27.25 5.14 -8.89
CA ASN A 75 -27.47 3.70 -8.86
C ASN A 75 -26.20 2.96 -9.30
N LYS A 76 -26.13 1.68 -8.96
CA LYS A 76 -25.06 0.78 -9.39
C LYS A 76 -24.85 0.84 -10.91
N GLY A 77 -23.61 0.89 -11.35
CA GLY A 77 -23.22 1.04 -12.75
C GLY A 77 -23.12 2.48 -13.24
N GLU A 78 -23.58 3.47 -12.47
CA GLU A 78 -23.53 4.89 -12.83
C GLU A 78 -22.22 5.54 -12.39
N PHE A 79 -21.78 6.53 -13.15
CA PHE A 79 -20.48 7.20 -12.98
C PHE A 79 -20.62 8.56 -12.30
N ALA A 80 -19.55 8.95 -11.61
CA ALA A 80 -19.36 10.31 -11.14
C ALA A 80 -17.93 10.80 -11.39
N TYR A 81 -17.80 12.06 -11.83
CA TYR A 81 -16.53 12.75 -12.02
C TYR A 81 -16.30 13.74 -10.87
N ASN A 82 -15.20 13.55 -10.15
CA ASN A 82 -14.68 14.52 -9.18
C ASN A 82 -13.66 15.41 -9.85
N LYS A 83 -13.94 16.71 -9.91
CA LYS A 83 -13.07 17.74 -10.49
C LYS A 83 -11.89 18.14 -9.60
N SER A 84 -11.72 17.52 -8.44
CA SER A 84 -10.64 17.87 -7.51
C SER A 84 -9.36 17.11 -7.86
N TYR A 85 -8.24 17.84 -7.82
CA TYR A 85 -6.91 17.24 -7.86
C TYR A 85 -6.73 16.24 -6.72
N SER A 86 -6.12 15.10 -7.02
CA SER A 86 -5.67 14.12 -6.05
C SER A 86 -4.28 13.60 -6.48
N ASN A 87 -3.50 13.10 -5.53
CA ASN A 87 -2.19 12.53 -5.86
C ASN A 87 -2.33 11.38 -6.87
N GLY A 88 -1.64 11.49 -8.00
CA GLY A 88 -1.75 10.56 -9.14
C GLY A 88 -2.93 10.85 -10.10
N TYR A 89 -3.83 11.81 -9.78
CA TYR A 89 -5.01 12.17 -10.58
C TYR A 89 -5.07 13.69 -10.80
N PRO A 90 -4.19 14.22 -11.69
CA PRO A 90 -4.04 15.67 -11.88
C PRO A 90 -5.28 16.34 -12.48
N PHE A 91 -6.11 15.59 -13.19
CA PHE A 91 -7.33 16.06 -13.83
C PHE A 91 -8.62 15.59 -13.14
N GLY A 92 -8.49 15.21 -11.85
CA GLY A 92 -9.59 14.60 -11.10
C GLY A 92 -9.78 13.12 -11.42
N ALA A 93 -10.86 12.54 -10.94
CA ALA A 93 -11.13 11.11 -11.12
C ALA A 93 -12.58 10.86 -11.55
N VAL A 94 -12.77 9.99 -12.53
CA VAL A 94 -14.06 9.43 -12.92
C VAL A 94 -14.15 8.03 -12.35
N LYS A 95 -15.19 7.76 -11.56
CA LYS A 95 -15.40 6.44 -10.94
C LYS A 95 -16.84 5.98 -11.13
N ARG A 96 -17.06 4.66 -11.22
CA ARG A 96 -18.37 4.02 -11.32
C ARG A 96 -18.78 3.47 -9.95
N LEU A 97 -20.08 3.51 -9.66
CA LEU A 97 -20.63 2.91 -8.45
C LEU A 97 -20.80 1.40 -8.66
N ASP A 98 -19.92 0.61 -8.05
CA ASP A 98 -19.90 -0.85 -8.19
C ASP A 98 -20.30 -1.58 -6.89
N ASP A 99 -19.94 -1.02 -5.72
CA ASP A 99 -20.03 -1.73 -4.43
C ASP A 99 -21.38 -1.61 -3.74
N TYR A 100 -22.20 -0.63 -4.12
CA TYR A 100 -23.50 -0.36 -3.50
C TYR A 100 -24.61 -0.31 -4.56
N GLU A 101 -25.82 -0.74 -4.21
CA GLU A 101 -26.97 -0.67 -5.13
C GLU A 101 -27.35 0.77 -5.45
N ASN A 102 -27.22 1.67 -4.48
CA ASN A 102 -27.39 3.11 -4.67
C ASN A 102 -26.63 3.92 -3.61
N GLY A 103 -26.56 5.24 -3.85
CA GLY A 103 -26.02 6.17 -2.88
C GLY A 103 -26.23 7.64 -3.29
N ALA A 104 -26.15 8.54 -2.33
CA ALA A 104 -26.34 9.96 -2.54
C ALA A 104 -25.00 10.69 -2.65
N ILE A 105 -24.76 11.41 -3.75
CA ILE A 105 -23.51 12.13 -3.98
C ILE A 105 -23.77 13.64 -4.16
N SER A 106 -22.80 14.44 -3.72
CA SER A 106 -22.87 15.91 -3.82
C SER A 106 -23.07 16.37 -5.27
N THR A 107 -23.85 17.44 -5.47
CA THR A 107 -24.06 18.08 -6.78
C THR A 107 -22.83 18.77 -7.35
N LEU A 108 -21.74 18.82 -6.62
CA LEU A 108 -20.44 19.29 -7.12
C LEU A 108 -19.82 18.30 -8.12
N TYR A 109 -20.20 17.03 -8.06
CA TYR A 109 -19.77 16.01 -9.00
C TYR A 109 -20.61 16.06 -10.29
N ILE A 110 -20.02 15.65 -11.41
CA ILE A 110 -20.74 15.45 -12.67
C ILE A 110 -21.08 13.97 -12.76
N CYS A 111 -22.36 13.64 -12.72
CA CYS A 111 -22.86 12.28 -12.74
C CYS A 111 -23.43 11.92 -14.11
N PHE A 112 -23.16 10.69 -14.57
CA PHE A 112 -23.64 10.20 -15.86
C PHE A 112 -23.76 8.66 -15.90
N ASN A 113 -24.46 8.17 -16.89
CA ASN A 113 -24.57 6.74 -17.20
C ASN A 113 -24.22 6.52 -18.68
N THR A 114 -23.68 5.36 -19.03
CA THR A 114 -23.50 4.95 -20.44
C THR A 114 -24.84 4.73 -21.13
N ASN A 115 -24.82 4.85 -22.45
CA ASN A 115 -25.94 4.40 -23.29
C ASN A 115 -25.55 3.11 -24.04
N ASP A 116 -26.46 2.60 -24.89
CA ASP A 116 -26.29 1.33 -25.59
C ASP A 116 -25.15 1.28 -26.61
N LYS A 117 -24.49 2.42 -26.88
CA LYS A 117 -23.35 2.49 -27.79
C LYS A 117 -22.02 2.14 -27.12
N MET A 118 -21.99 2.15 -25.78
CA MET A 118 -20.74 1.98 -25.04
C MET A 118 -20.88 1.02 -23.87
N ASN A 119 -20.02 0.03 -23.83
CA ASN A 119 -19.91 -0.89 -22.71
C ASN A 119 -19.41 -0.15 -21.46
N SER A 120 -20.17 -0.26 -20.37
CA SER A 120 -19.89 0.43 -19.11
C SER A 120 -18.58 -0.04 -18.45
N ASP A 121 -18.25 -1.34 -18.57
CA ASP A 121 -17.03 -1.89 -18.02
C ASP A 121 -15.80 -1.39 -18.80
N LEU A 122 -15.88 -1.30 -20.13
CA LEU A 122 -14.83 -0.71 -20.94
C LEU A 122 -14.59 0.76 -20.57
N LEU A 123 -15.67 1.53 -20.41
CA LEU A 123 -15.57 2.96 -20.09
C LEU A 123 -14.99 3.17 -18.69
N LYS A 124 -15.27 2.29 -17.73
CA LYS A 124 -14.65 2.28 -16.40
C LYS A 124 -13.13 2.15 -16.53
N GLU A 125 -12.64 1.18 -17.30
CA GLU A 125 -11.20 0.95 -17.49
C GLU A 125 -10.52 2.07 -18.31
N TYR A 126 -11.22 2.63 -19.29
CA TYR A 126 -10.74 3.78 -20.04
C TYR A 126 -10.46 4.98 -19.15
N PHE A 127 -11.31 5.28 -18.18
CA PHE A 127 -11.12 6.38 -17.25
C PHE A 127 -10.02 6.14 -16.20
N GLU A 128 -9.47 4.93 -16.11
CA GLU A 128 -8.24 4.64 -15.35
C GLU A 128 -6.95 4.97 -16.15
N THR A 129 -7.08 5.34 -17.44
CA THR A 129 -5.96 5.78 -18.28
C THR A 129 -5.73 7.30 -18.20
N ASP A 130 -4.65 7.77 -18.79
CA ASP A 130 -4.38 9.20 -19.01
C ASP A 130 -4.91 9.73 -20.35
N LYS A 131 -5.52 8.87 -21.18
CA LYS A 131 -5.97 9.20 -22.56
C LYS A 131 -7.04 10.29 -22.63
N TRP A 132 -7.82 10.47 -21.57
CA TRP A 132 -8.84 11.52 -21.49
C TRP A 132 -8.32 12.84 -20.85
N HIS A 133 -7.11 12.83 -20.31
CA HIS A 133 -6.56 13.98 -19.57
C HIS A 133 -6.35 15.20 -20.46
N GLU A 134 -5.90 15.00 -21.70
CA GLU A 134 -5.69 16.10 -22.66
C GLU A 134 -7.00 16.87 -22.97
N GLU A 135 -8.10 16.13 -23.07
CA GLU A 135 -9.42 16.74 -23.31
C GLU A 135 -9.88 17.57 -22.11
N ILE A 136 -9.61 17.12 -20.88
CA ILE A 136 -9.88 17.91 -19.66
C ILE A 136 -8.94 19.11 -19.59
N TYR A 137 -7.66 18.96 -19.93
CA TYR A 137 -6.72 20.06 -19.98
C TYR A 137 -7.19 21.20 -20.91
N LYS A 138 -7.72 20.89 -22.08
CA LYS A 138 -8.24 21.86 -23.05
C LYS A 138 -9.42 22.68 -22.52
N ILE A 139 -10.22 22.15 -21.60
CA ILE A 139 -11.44 22.77 -21.08
C ILE A 139 -11.30 23.26 -19.63
N ALA A 140 -10.26 22.80 -18.90
CA ALA A 140 -9.97 23.30 -17.57
C ALA A 140 -9.38 24.70 -17.65
N VAL A 141 -10.23 25.71 -17.61
CA VAL A 141 -9.78 27.11 -17.54
C VAL A 141 -9.00 27.29 -16.24
N GLU A 142 -7.76 27.77 -16.33
CA GLU A 142 -6.95 28.11 -15.18
C GLU A 142 -7.68 29.18 -14.34
N GLY A 143 -8.35 28.71 -13.33
CA GLY A 143 -8.92 29.49 -12.26
C GLY A 143 -8.44 28.89 -10.97
N ALA A 144 -7.12 28.93 -10.75
CA ALA A 144 -6.48 28.50 -9.51
C ALA A 144 -7.03 29.32 -8.34
N ARG A 145 -8.16 28.94 -7.82
CA ARG A 145 -8.53 29.22 -6.44
C ARG A 145 -8.05 28.08 -5.59
N ASN A 146 -7.05 28.36 -4.85
CA ASN A 146 -6.42 27.78 -3.63
C ASN A 146 -6.83 26.40 -3.08
N HIS A 147 -7.52 25.51 -3.80
CA HIS A 147 -7.96 24.20 -3.28
C HIS A 147 -7.90 23.06 -4.29
N GLY A 148 -7.19 23.19 -5.41
CA GLY A 148 -7.03 22.10 -6.39
C GLY A 148 -8.32 21.68 -7.11
N LEU A 149 -9.36 22.52 -7.14
CA LEU A 149 -10.61 22.25 -7.86
C LEU A 149 -10.50 22.78 -9.29
N LEU A 150 -10.59 21.90 -10.28
CA LEU A 150 -10.63 22.27 -11.69
C LEU A 150 -11.95 22.98 -12.03
N ASN A 151 -11.86 24.09 -12.79
CA ASN A 151 -13.04 24.77 -13.28
C ASN A 151 -13.49 24.17 -14.61
N VAL A 152 -14.20 23.06 -14.55
CA VAL A 152 -14.76 22.34 -15.71
C VAL A 152 -16.27 22.52 -15.72
N ALA A 153 -16.78 23.18 -16.78
CA ALA A 153 -18.23 23.31 -16.97
C ALA A 153 -18.82 21.96 -17.40
N VAL A 154 -20.07 21.70 -16.98
CA VAL A 154 -20.74 20.43 -17.27
C VAL A 154 -20.88 20.19 -18.78
N GLY A 155 -21.27 21.23 -19.54
CA GLY A 155 -21.41 21.14 -20.99
C GLY A 155 -20.07 20.81 -21.69
N ASP A 156 -18.99 21.41 -21.25
CA ASP A 156 -17.66 21.18 -21.81
C ASP A 156 -17.17 19.76 -21.53
N PHE A 157 -17.43 19.25 -20.31
CA PHE A 157 -17.13 17.85 -19.96
C PHE A 157 -17.84 16.87 -20.90
N PHE A 158 -19.12 17.06 -21.21
CA PHE A 158 -19.85 16.21 -22.13
C PHE A 158 -19.47 16.41 -23.62
N ASN A 159 -18.77 17.48 -23.96
CA ASN A 159 -18.20 17.72 -25.29
C ASN A 159 -16.78 17.19 -25.48
N THR A 160 -16.12 16.68 -24.41
CA THR A 160 -14.80 16.02 -24.53
C THR A 160 -14.85 14.85 -25.48
N LYS A 161 -13.77 14.62 -26.22
CA LYS A 161 -13.66 13.58 -27.24
C LYS A 161 -12.87 12.38 -26.74
N HIS A 162 -13.35 11.20 -27.03
CA HIS A 162 -12.78 9.95 -26.58
C HIS A 162 -12.68 8.96 -27.74
N VAL A 163 -11.47 8.48 -28.02
CA VAL A 163 -11.24 7.49 -29.08
C VAL A 163 -11.49 6.09 -28.53
N LEU A 164 -12.54 5.44 -29.01
CA LEU A 164 -13.04 4.17 -28.47
C LEU A 164 -13.50 3.25 -29.62
N PRO A 165 -13.53 1.90 -29.39
CA PRO A 165 -14.00 0.94 -30.37
C PRO A 165 -15.49 1.09 -30.65
N THR A 166 -15.90 0.97 -31.92
CA THR A 166 -17.30 1.00 -32.33
C THR A 166 -17.98 -0.37 -32.26
N ASN A 167 -17.17 -1.44 -32.33
CA ASN A 167 -17.65 -2.80 -32.33
C ASN A 167 -17.93 -3.27 -30.91
N ASN A 168 -19.20 -3.61 -30.60
CA ASN A 168 -19.61 -4.03 -29.25
C ASN A 168 -18.88 -5.31 -28.79
N HIS A 169 -18.59 -6.24 -29.70
CA HIS A 169 -17.86 -7.45 -29.35
C HIS A 169 -16.39 -7.17 -28.97
N GLU A 170 -15.77 -6.19 -29.64
CA GLU A 170 -14.44 -5.71 -29.23
C GLU A 170 -14.48 -5.03 -27.86
N GLN A 171 -15.50 -4.19 -27.63
CA GLN A 171 -15.71 -3.54 -26.32
C GLN A 171 -15.84 -4.57 -25.20
N GLU A 172 -16.67 -5.58 -25.38
CA GLU A 172 -16.86 -6.67 -24.42
C GLU A 172 -15.58 -7.47 -24.17
N LYS A 173 -14.83 -7.78 -25.22
CA LYS A 173 -13.59 -8.56 -25.14
C LYS A 173 -12.52 -7.83 -24.37
N ILE A 174 -12.35 -6.52 -24.62
CA ILE A 174 -11.40 -5.66 -23.86
C ILE A 174 -11.84 -5.55 -22.41
N ALA A 175 -13.13 -5.25 -22.17
CA ALA A 175 -13.67 -5.11 -20.81
C ALA A 175 -13.49 -6.40 -20.00
N LYS A 176 -13.87 -7.55 -20.56
CA LYS A 176 -13.72 -8.85 -19.89
C LYS A 176 -12.26 -9.15 -19.52
N PHE A 177 -11.35 -8.92 -20.45
CA PHE A 177 -9.92 -9.15 -20.21
C PHE A 177 -9.37 -8.27 -19.07
N LEU A 178 -9.74 -6.99 -19.04
CA LEU A 178 -9.30 -6.07 -17.97
C LEU A 178 -9.95 -6.40 -16.62
N ILE A 179 -11.23 -6.85 -16.62
CA ILE A 179 -11.90 -7.35 -15.40
C ILE A 179 -11.19 -8.58 -14.84
N GLU A 180 -10.74 -9.52 -15.68
CA GLU A 180 -9.98 -10.70 -15.24
C GLU A 180 -8.66 -10.30 -14.57
N ILE A 181 -7.98 -9.28 -15.09
CA ILE A 181 -6.78 -8.73 -14.47
C ILE A 181 -7.08 -8.07 -13.12
N ASN A 182 -8.16 -7.27 -13.03
CA ASN A 182 -8.58 -6.67 -11.76
C ASN A 182 -8.92 -7.75 -10.72
N THR A 183 -9.67 -8.75 -11.12
CA THR A 183 -9.98 -9.91 -10.25
C THR A 183 -8.70 -10.57 -9.73
N LYS A 184 -7.67 -10.69 -10.57
CA LYS A 184 -6.37 -11.22 -10.14
C LYS A 184 -5.68 -10.32 -9.11
N ILE A 185 -5.76 -9.01 -9.29
CA ILE A 185 -5.21 -8.03 -8.33
C ILE A 185 -5.94 -8.16 -6.99
N ASP A 186 -7.27 -8.14 -6.99
CA ASP A 186 -8.10 -8.27 -5.78
C ASP A 186 -7.83 -9.57 -5.03
N LEU A 187 -7.70 -10.69 -5.75
CA LEU A 187 -7.36 -11.99 -5.16
C LEU A 187 -5.96 -11.98 -4.51
N LEU A 188 -4.98 -11.31 -5.11
CA LEU A 188 -3.65 -11.17 -4.53
C LEU A 188 -3.68 -10.26 -3.30
N GLU A 189 -4.45 -9.18 -3.29
CA GLU A 189 -4.62 -8.30 -2.14
C GLU A 189 -5.27 -9.04 -0.95
N ASN A 190 -6.35 -9.76 -1.21
CA ASN A 190 -7.01 -10.57 -0.20
C ASN A 190 -6.08 -11.66 0.35
N LYS A 191 -5.31 -12.32 -0.53
CA LYS A 191 -4.32 -13.32 -0.13
C LYS A 191 -3.22 -12.70 0.73
N HIS A 192 -2.71 -11.53 0.36
CA HIS A 192 -1.70 -10.80 1.12
C HIS A 192 -2.19 -10.51 2.54
N LYS A 193 -3.39 -9.94 2.67
CA LYS A 193 -4.03 -9.65 3.95
C LYS A 193 -4.20 -10.92 4.80
N ALA A 194 -4.71 -11.99 4.20
CA ALA A 194 -4.89 -13.27 4.90
C ALA A 194 -3.58 -13.84 5.46
N TYR A 195 -2.47 -13.74 4.72
CA TYR A 195 -1.16 -14.17 5.22
C TYR A 195 -0.60 -13.27 6.32
N GLN A 196 -0.85 -11.96 6.26
CA GLN A 196 -0.50 -11.04 7.35
C GLN A 196 -1.28 -11.36 8.63
N ASP A 197 -2.59 -11.58 8.52
CA ASP A 197 -3.44 -11.97 9.63
C ASP A 197 -3.02 -13.34 10.20
N PHE A 198 -2.69 -14.29 9.35
CA PHE A 198 -2.16 -15.59 9.74
C PHE A 198 -0.82 -15.48 10.48
N LYS A 199 0.12 -14.64 10.00
CA LYS A 199 1.37 -14.35 10.72
C LYS A 199 1.10 -13.81 12.11
N LYS A 200 0.19 -12.83 12.22
CA LYS A 200 -0.19 -12.24 13.51
C LYS A 200 -0.79 -13.29 14.46
N TYR A 201 -1.67 -14.14 13.94
CA TYR A 201 -2.24 -15.25 14.70
C TYR A 201 -1.18 -16.22 15.20
N LEU A 202 -0.29 -16.69 14.32
CA LEU A 202 0.82 -17.58 14.71
C LEU A 202 1.70 -16.95 15.79
N MET A 203 2.06 -15.68 15.63
CA MET A 203 2.82 -14.92 16.61
C MET A 203 2.15 -14.96 17.99
N GLN A 204 0.86 -14.64 18.05
CA GLN A 204 0.10 -14.64 19.30
C GLN A 204 0.07 -16.04 19.95
N LYS A 205 -0.22 -17.08 19.16
CA LYS A 205 -0.33 -18.46 19.65
C LYS A 205 1.00 -19.04 20.13
N ILE A 206 2.10 -18.76 19.41
CA ILE A 206 3.43 -19.25 19.77
C ILE A 206 3.93 -18.53 21.02
N PHE A 207 3.80 -17.20 21.13
CA PHE A 207 4.25 -16.46 22.32
C PHE A 207 3.34 -16.66 23.55
N ALA A 208 2.07 -16.99 23.34
CA ALA A 208 1.20 -17.46 24.43
C ALA A 208 1.42 -18.93 24.81
N GLN A 209 2.31 -19.64 24.12
CA GLN A 209 2.57 -21.08 24.24
C GLN A 209 1.33 -21.97 24.03
N GLU A 210 0.29 -21.44 23.40
CA GLU A 210 -0.86 -22.24 22.97
C GLU A 210 -0.53 -23.13 21.77
N LEU A 211 0.50 -22.76 21.00
CA LEU A 211 1.08 -23.53 19.93
C LEU A 211 2.59 -23.69 20.20
N ARG A 212 3.02 -24.93 20.41
CA ARG A 212 4.43 -25.30 20.59
C ARG A 212 4.84 -26.35 19.59
N PHE A 213 6.06 -26.26 19.10
CA PHE A 213 6.67 -27.30 18.29
C PHE A 213 7.13 -28.48 19.16
N LYS A 214 7.19 -29.65 18.55
CA LYS A 214 7.74 -30.85 19.16
C LYS A 214 9.03 -31.26 18.47
N SER A 215 9.86 -32.06 19.16
CA SER A 215 11.06 -32.68 18.58
C SER A 215 10.70 -33.63 17.43
N ALA A 216 11.68 -34.20 16.78
CA ALA A 216 11.46 -35.22 15.75
C ALA A 216 10.82 -36.51 16.31
N ASP A 217 11.08 -36.80 17.58
CA ASP A 217 10.55 -37.96 18.30
C ASP A 217 9.17 -37.73 18.92
N GLY A 218 8.59 -36.53 18.70
CA GLY A 218 7.27 -36.15 19.23
C GLY A 218 7.27 -35.60 20.66
N GLU A 219 8.44 -35.49 21.29
CA GLU A 219 8.59 -34.97 22.65
C GLU A 219 8.48 -33.45 22.71
N GLN A 220 8.07 -32.94 23.85
CA GLN A 220 8.06 -31.48 24.11
C GLN A 220 9.49 -30.97 24.32
N TYR A 221 9.78 -29.80 23.79
CA TYR A 221 11.01 -29.10 24.12
C TYR A 221 10.97 -28.57 25.57
N SER A 222 12.15 -28.19 26.11
CA SER A 222 12.26 -27.56 27.41
C SER A 222 11.36 -26.30 27.51
N ASP A 223 10.96 -25.98 28.74
CA ASP A 223 10.10 -24.82 28.96
C ASP A 223 10.81 -23.52 28.59
N TRP A 224 10.04 -22.61 28.04
CA TRP A 224 10.48 -21.24 27.82
C TRP A 224 10.82 -20.58 29.16
N LYS A 225 11.70 -19.60 29.12
CA LYS A 225 12.11 -18.87 30.33
C LYS A 225 12.02 -17.38 30.12
N GLU A 226 11.67 -16.68 31.18
CA GLU A 226 11.83 -15.25 31.25
C GLU A 226 13.33 -14.94 31.42
N ARG A 227 13.91 -14.27 30.42
CA ARG A 227 15.33 -13.94 30.37
C ARG A 227 15.50 -12.46 30.07
N ASN A 228 16.48 -11.81 30.71
CA ASN A 228 16.88 -10.47 30.33
C ASN A 228 17.52 -10.50 28.93
N LEU A 229 17.33 -9.42 28.14
CA LEU A 229 17.93 -9.40 26.81
C LEU A 229 19.46 -9.50 26.86
N TYR A 230 20.14 -8.96 27.87
CA TYR A 230 21.60 -9.08 28.01
C TYR A 230 22.10 -10.53 28.16
N GLU A 231 21.24 -11.47 28.50
CA GLU A 231 21.61 -12.89 28.63
C GLU A 231 21.77 -13.59 27.28
N PHE A 232 21.12 -13.04 26.24
CA PHE A 232 21.11 -13.65 24.91
C PHE A 232 21.34 -12.66 23.76
N LEU A 233 21.54 -11.37 24.06
CA LEU A 233 21.98 -10.34 23.12
C LEU A 233 23.26 -9.70 23.65
N THR A 234 24.34 -9.83 22.90
CA THR A 234 25.64 -9.23 23.25
C THR A 234 25.87 -7.95 22.47
N GLU A 235 25.98 -6.81 23.16
CA GLU A 235 26.40 -5.57 22.52
C GLU A 235 27.85 -5.67 22.07
N HIS A 236 28.13 -5.51 20.81
CA HIS A 236 29.49 -5.31 20.32
C HIS A 236 29.72 -3.85 19.92
N LYS A 237 30.95 -3.37 20.11
CA LYS A 237 31.33 -1.99 19.81
C LYS A 237 32.21 -1.88 18.56
N LEU A 238 32.07 -2.84 17.65
CA LEU A 238 32.80 -2.87 16.40
C LEU A 238 32.44 -1.66 15.55
N LYS A 239 33.44 -1.06 14.92
CA LYS A 239 33.30 0.11 14.07
C LYS A 239 33.60 -0.22 12.62
N SER A 240 33.22 0.70 11.74
CA SER A 240 33.56 0.65 10.33
C SER A 240 35.07 0.46 10.13
N THR A 241 35.43 -0.39 9.17
CA THR A 241 36.80 -0.53 8.66
C THR A 241 37.09 0.39 7.47
N GLY A 242 36.08 1.13 7.01
CA GLY A 242 36.14 2.05 5.89
C GLY A 242 35.70 1.45 4.54
N ASN A 243 35.39 0.14 4.48
CA ASN A 243 35.03 -0.57 3.24
C ASN A 243 33.55 -0.96 3.15
N GLU A 244 32.80 -0.78 4.26
CA GLU A 244 31.41 -1.20 4.32
C GLU A 244 30.45 -0.13 3.81
N GLU A 245 29.37 -0.57 3.21
CA GLU A 245 28.28 0.30 2.75
C GLU A 245 27.42 0.77 3.92
N VAL A 246 26.90 2.00 3.82
CA VAL A 246 26.02 2.59 4.82
C VAL A 246 24.59 2.13 4.62
N TYR A 247 24.01 1.60 5.68
CA TYR A 247 22.63 1.12 5.73
C TYR A 247 21.78 1.92 6.70
N SER A 248 20.49 1.99 6.40
CA SER A 248 19.44 2.50 7.30
C SER A 248 18.46 1.37 7.64
N VAL A 249 17.64 1.59 8.68
CA VAL A 249 16.61 0.63 9.07
C VAL A 249 15.24 1.13 8.61
N SER A 250 14.58 0.34 7.79
CA SER A 250 13.20 0.56 7.35
C SER A 250 12.24 -0.30 8.16
N VAL A 251 11.07 0.23 8.48
CA VAL A 251 9.99 -0.50 9.18
C VAL A 251 9.63 -1.79 8.43
N HIS A 252 9.48 -1.70 7.11
CA HIS A 252 8.96 -2.80 6.28
C HIS A 252 10.05 -3.63 5.60
N LYS A 253 11.19 -3.00 5.27
CA LYS A 253 12.25 -3.65 4.48
C LYS A 253 13.45 -4.13 5.30
N GLY A 254 13.47 -3.90 6.64
CA GLY A 254 14.63 -4.20 7.47
C GLY A 254 15.80 -3.27 7.19
N LEU A 255 17.04 -3.79 7.17
CA LEU A 255 18.21 -3.02 6.79
C LEU A 255 18.24 -2.81 5.26
N VAL A 256 18.34 -1.56 4.84
CA VAL A 256 18.34 -1.15 3.43
C VAL A 256 19.56 -0.26 3.13
N ASN A 257 20.16 -0.43 1.96
CA ASN A 257 21.24 0.46 1.51
C ASN A 257 20.72 1.90 1.45
N GLN A 258 21.38 2.82 2.14
CA GLN A 258 20.91 4.19 2.30
C GLN A 258 20.83 4.94 0.97
N LYS A 259 21.82 4.77 0.13
CA LYS A 259 21.91 5.44 -1.18
C LYS A 259 20.82 4.95 -2.13
N GLU A 260 20.61 3.65 -2.20
CA GLU A 260 19.59 3.04 -3.09
C GLU A 260 18.17 3.38 -2.62
N HIS A 261 17.95 3.40 -1.30
CA HIS A 261 16.61 3.61 -0.74
C HIS A 261 16.17 5.07 -0.73
N LEU A 262 17.09 6.02 -0.47
CA LEU A 262 16.79 7.45 -0.32
C LEU A 262 17.17 8.28 -1.55
N GLY A 263 17.79 7.66 -2.57
CA GLY A 263 18.26 8.33 -3.78
C GLY A 263 19.44 9.29 -3.56
N ARG A 264 19.92 9.41 -2.34
CA ARG A 264 21.07 10.25 -1.94
C ARG A 264 21.73 9.70 -0.68
N ASP A 265 23.00 10.05 -0.50
CA ASP A 265 23.77 9.69 0.68
C ASP A 265 23.61 10.77 1.77
N PHE A 266 23.17 10.34 2.95
CA PHE A 266 23.08 11.19 4.14
C PHE A 266 24.16 10.85 5.17
N SER A 267 25.08 9.94 4.83
CA SER A 267 26.17 9.59 5.71
C SER A 267 27.14 10.76 5.87
N ALA A 268 27.81 10.80 7.02
CA ALA A 268 28.92 11.71 7.20
C ALA A 268 30.07 11.35 6.23
N PRO A 269 30.86 12.32 5.76
CA PRO A 269 32.06 12.04 4.96
C PRO A 269 33.04 11.07 5.63
N ASP A 270 33.13 11.13 6.97
CA ASP A 270 33.85 10.18 7.78
C ASP A 270 32.92 9.20 8.47
N THR A 271 32.98 7.95 8.04
CA THR A 271 32.16 6.84 8.57
C THR A 271 32.90 6.00 9.62
N SER A 272 34.12 6.38 10.04
CA SER A 272 34.95 5.63 11.02
C SER A 272 34.26 5.39 12.37
N LYS A 273 33.30 6.26 12.73
CA LYS A 273 32.51 6.16 13.96
C LYS A 273 31.25 5.32 13.82
N TYR A 274 30.90 4.91 12.59
CA TYR A 274 29.69 4.11 12.34
C TYR A 274 29.84 2.72 12.97
N ASN A 275 28.71 2.16 13.40
CA ASN A 275 28.69 0.84 14.01
C ASN A 275 28.67 -0.23 12.91
N LEU A 276 29.58 -1.21 13.02
CA LEU A 276 29.56 -2.39 12.16
C LEU A 276 28.37 -3.27 12.52
N VAL A 277 27.70 -3.81 11.53
CA VAL A 277 26.60 -4.78 11.65
C VAL A 277 26.96 -6.02 10.85
N LYS A 278 26.95 -7.16 11.52
CA LYS A 278 27.18 -8.47 10.90
C LYS A 278 25.85 -9.10 10.44
N PRO A 279 25.87 -10.07 9.54
CA PRO A 279 24.73 -10.91 9.27
C PRO A 279 24.16 -11.51 10.56
N GLY A 280 22.84 -11.35 10.79
CA GLY A 280 22.17 -11.84 11.99
C GLY A 280 22.13 -10.89 13.18
N ASP A 281 22.91 -9.80 13.20
CA ASP A 281 22.85 -8.83 14.30
C ASP A 281 21.48 -8.14 14.39
N ILE A 282 21.07 -7.82 15.60
CA ILE A 282 19.90 -6.98 15.90
C ILE A 282 20.32 -5.52 15.95
N VAL A 283 19.61 -4.66 15.23
CA VAL A 283 19.81 -3.21 15.19
C VAL A 283 18.62 -2.49 15.77
N TYR A 284 18.85 -1.59 16.73
CA TYR A 284 17.85 -0.71 17.33
C TYR A 284 18.12 0.75 16.99
N THR A 285 17.18 1.43 16.32
CA THR A 285 17.40 2.79 15.77
C THR A 285 17.30 3.90 16.78
N LYS A 286 16.56 3.73 17.89
CA LYS A 286 16.30 4.77 18.90
C LYS A 286 15.69 6.07 18.34
N SER A 287 15.06 6.01 17.17
CA SER A 287 14.45 7.16 16.49
C SER A 287 13.00 6.90 16.20
N PRO A 288 12.08 7.86 16.44
CA PRO A 288 10.67 7.70 16.13
C PRO A 288 10.47 7.61 14.61
N THR A 289 9.61 6.69 14.18
CA THR A 289 9.29 6.48 12.76
C THR A 289 7.86 5.94 12.63
N GLY A 290 6.95 6.69 12.04
CA GLY A 290 5.58 6.25 11.80
C GLY A 290 4.92 5.65 13.04
N ASP A 291 4.45 4.41 12.93
CA ASP A 291 3.77 3.66 14.00
C ASP A 291 4.73 3.15 15.11
N PHE A 292 6.03 3.42 14.97
CA PHE A 292 7.07 3.06 15.94
C PHE A 292 7.66 4.30 16.62
N PRO A 293 6.91 4.95 17.53
CA PRO A 293 7.34 6.21 18.16
C PRO A 293 8.56 6.06 19.08
N LEU A 294 8.91 4.84 19.47
CA LEU A 294 10.02 4.52 20.36
C LEU A 294 11.21 3.84 19.63
N GLY A 295 11.19 3.85 18.29
CA GLY A 295 12.24 3.28 17.45
C GLY A 295 11.92 1.89 16.91
N ILE A 296 12.76 1.43 15.99
CA ILE A 296 12.59 0.18 15.24
C ILE A 296 13.70 -0.79 15.67
N ILE A 297 13.33 -2.06 15.84
CA ILE A 297 14.25 -3.16 16.15
C ILE A 297 14.15 -4.14 14.99
N LYS A 298 15.30 -4.41 14.32
CA LYS A 298 15.36 -5.33 13.17
C LYS A 298 16.61 -6.20 13.21
N GLN A 299 16.49 -7.45 12.74
CA GLN A 299 17.62 -8.29 12.46
C GLN A 299 18.23 -7.96 11.10
N SER A 300 19.55 -7.94 11.00
CA SER A 300 20.27 -7.87 9.73
C SER A 300 20.10 -9.18 8.96
N ARG A 301 19.41 -9.11 7.83
CA ARG A 301 19.29 -10.21 6.84
C ARG A 301 20.19 -9.98 5.64
N VAL A 302 21.10 -9.01 5.75
CA VAL A 302 22.13 -8.74 4.74
C VAL A 302 23.21 -9.80 4.88
N ASP A 303 23.68 -10.36 3.78
CA ASP A 303 24.66 -11.46 3.72
C ASP A 303 26.11 -11.01 3.89
N LYS A 304 26.34 -9.71 4.07
CA LYS A 304 27.65 -9.08 4.25
C LYS A 304 27.67 -8.14 5.45
N ASN A 305 28.86 -7.77 5.90
CA ASN A 305 29.03 -6.71 6.88
C ASN A 305 28.61 -5.37 6.26
N VAL A 306 27.84 -4.59 7.04
CA VAL A 306 27.40 -3.25 6.67
C VAL A 306 27.60 -2.30 7.86
N ILE A 307 27.44 -1.01 7.67
CA ILE A 307 27.54 -0.05 8.76
C ILE A 307 26.27 0.78 8.91
N VAL A 308 25.96 1.13 10.15
CA VAL A 308 24.80 1.96 10.50
C VAL A 308 25.22 3.15 11.36
N SER A 309 24.34 4.12 11.50
CA SER A 309 24.57 5.32 12.35
C SER A 309 25.16 4.96 13.72
N PRO A 310 26.11 5.74 14.24
CA PRO A 310 26.66 5.54 15.57
C PRO A 310 25.62 5.68 16.69
N LEU A 311 24.46 6.27 16.42
CA LEU A 311 23.35 6.41 17.36
C LEU A 311 22.57 5.11 17.59
N TYR A 312 22.69 4.13 16.69
CA TYR A 312 21.97 2.87 16.77
C TYR A 312 22.64 1.91 17.75
N GLY A 313 21.84 1.09 18.41
CA GLY A 313 22.34 -0.06 19.14
C GLY A 313 22.53 -1.25 18.19
N VAL A 314 23.62 -2.00 18.35
CA VAL A 314 23.90 -3.21 17.56
C VAL A 314 24.25 -4.36 18.51
N PHE A 315 23.56 -5.48 18.35
CA PHE A 315 23.66 -6.61 19.27
C PHE A 315 23.71 -7.93 18.50
N THR A 316 24.62 -8.80 18.87
CA THR A 316 24.67 -10.17 18.34
C THR A 316 23.79 -11.08 19.18
N PRO A 317 22.78 -11.77 18.62
CA PRO A 317 21.98 -12.73 19.35
C PRO A 317 22.74 -14.04 19.59
N GLU A 318 22.35 -14.76 20.67
CA GLU A 318 22.89 -16.07 21.03
C GLU A 318 22.82 -17.09 19.88
N THR A 319 21.69 -17.07 19.15
CA THR A 319 21.51 -17.83 17.91
C THR A 319 20.87 -16.94 16.84
N TYR A 320 21.14 -17.25 15.58
CA TYR A 320 20.48 -16.57 14.45
C TYR A 320 18.95 -16.72 14.51
N ALA A 321 18.49 -17.93 14.89
CA ALA A 321 17.07 -18.25 15.02
C ALA A 321 16.38 -17.40 16.10
N LEU A 322 17.03 -17.23 17.26
CA LEU A 322 16.51 -16.36 18.32
C LEU A 322 16.44 -14.90 17.86
N GLY A 323 17.47 -14.43 17.16
CA GLY A 323 17.44 -13.10 16.54
C GLY A 323 16.29 -12.94 15.55
N TYR A 324 15.99 -13.99 14.76
CA TYR A 324 14.87 -13.99 13.83
C TYR A 324 13.51 -13.90 14.56
N ILE A 325 13.33 -14.67 15.62
CA ILE A 325 12.14 -14.64 16.48
C ILE A 325 11.94 -13.26 17.09
N LEU A 326 13.01 -12.64 17.60
CA LEU A 326 12.99 -11.29 18.15
C LEU A 326 12.61 -10.23 17.10
N ASN A 327 13.17 -10.33 15.89
CA ASN A 327 12.78 -9.45 14.79
C ASN A 327 11.27 -9.49 14.56
N ASP A 328 10.70 -10.69 14.43
CA ASP A 328 9.28 -10.86 14.16
C ASP A 328 8.41 -10.45 15.36
N TYR A 329 8.87 -10.69 16.60
CA TYR A 329 8.22 -10.17 17.82
C TYR A 329 8.13 -8.64 17.81
N PHE A 330 9.23 -7.97 17.48
CA PHE A 330 9.30 -6.50 17.46
C PHE A 330 8.77 -5.87 16.16
N GLU A 331 8.33 -6.65 15.17
CA GLU A 331 7.53 -6.14 14.05
C GLU A 331 6.15 -5.68 14.49
N SER A 332 5.63 -6.19 15.60
CA SER A 332 4.42 -5.67 16.24
C SER A 332 4.72 -4.33 16.93
N ASN A 333 4.07 -3.25 16.50
CA ASN A 333 4.16 -1.95 17.15
C ASN A 333 3.68 -2.01 18.61
N VAL A 334 2.71 -2.86 18.91
CA VAL A 334 2.20 -3.09 20.27
C VAL A 334 3.28 -3.75 21.15
N ASN A 335 3.91 -4.82 20.68
CA ASN A 335 4.97 -5.49 21.41
C ASN A 335 6.17 -4.57 21.63
N THR A 336 6.59 -3.85 20.59
CA THR A 336 7.67 -2.88 20.65
C THR A 336 7.35 -1.76 21.63
N HIS A 337 6.14 -1.24 21.60
CA HIS A 337 5.68 -0.23 22.56
C HIS A 337 5.69 -0.77 23.98
N ASN A 338 5.08 -1.92 24.23
CA ASN A 338 5.01 -2.54 25.57
C ASN A 338 6.41 -2.85 26.15
N TYR A 339 7.34 -3.21 25.29
CA TYR A 339 8.73 -3.42 25.69
C TYR A 339 9.45 -2.11 26.02
N LEU A 340 9.38 -1.11 25.12
CA LEU A 340 10.19 0.11 25.21
C LEU A 340 9.60 1.18 26.11
N HIS A 341 8.28 1.36 26.13
CA HIS A 341 7.63 2.47 26.84
C HIS A 341 8.02 2.58 28.33
N PRO A 342 8.14 1.48 29.10
CA PRO A 342 8.53 1.58 30.51
C PRO A 342 9.99 1.96 30.75
N ILE A 343 10.86 1.86 29.74
CA ILE A 343 12.30 2.05 29.83
C ILE A 343 12.85 3.25 29.05
N VAL A 344 11.99 3.89 28.25
CA VAL A 344 12.35 5.08 27.47
C VAL A 344 11.99 6.34 28.25
N GLN A 345 12.97 7.21 28.46
CA GLN A 345 12.74 8.55 29.01
C GLN A 345 12.61 9.55 27.84
N LYS A 346 11.52 10.31 27.83
CA LYS A 346 11.36 11.41 26.88
C LYS A 346 12.26 12.56 27.27
N GLY A 347 13.23 12.86 26.41
CA GLY A 347 14.08 14.02 26.52
C GLY A 347 13.43 15.30 25.96
N ALA A 348 14.10 16.45 26.12
CA ALA A 348 13.67 17.70 25.50
C ALA A 348 13.64 17.56 23.95
N LYS A 349 12.67 18.21 23.29
CA LYS A 349 12.50 18.20 21.81
C LYS A 349 12.22 16.83 21.21
N ASN A 350 11.42 15.98 21.88
CA ASN A 350 11.06 14.63 21.41
C ASN A 350 12.24 13.67 21.17
N THR A 351 13.41 13.93 21.73
CA THR A 351 14.52 12.98 21.70
C THR A 351 14.24 11.84 22.67
N MET A 352 14.49 10.61 22.23
CA MET A 352 14.44 9.44 23.11
C MET A 352 15.76 9.25 23.82
N ASN A 353 15.73 9.22 25.15
CA ASN A 353 16.90 8.92 25.95
C ASN A 353 16.81 7.48 26.47
N ILE A 354 17.48 6.58 25.78
CA ILE A 354 17.62 5.17 26.15
C ILE A 354 19.04 4.68 25.85
N THR A 355 19.70 4.16 26.87
CA THR A 355 21.03 3.54 26.69
C THR A 355 20.87 2.09 26.19
N ASN A 356 21.91 1.55 25.57
CA ASN A 356 21.94 0.14 25.17
C ASN A 356 21.81 -0.77 26.40
N LYS A 357 22.42 -0.42 27.51
CA LYS A 357 22.28 -1.14 28.78
C LYS A 357 20.83 -1.16 29.27
N THR A 358 20.12 -0.03 29.20
CA THR A 358 18.70 0.06 29.56
C THR A 358 17.83 -0.76 28.62
N PHE A 359 18.10 -0.73 27.30
CA PHE A 359 17.42 -1.57 26.31
C PHE A 359 17.57 -3.06 26.65
N LEU A 360 18.76 -3.50 27.03
CA LEU A 360 19.05 -4.91 27.34
C LEU A 360 18.55 -5.36 28.72
N SER A 361 18.13 -4.46 29.61
CA SER A 361 17.84 -4.78 31.02
C SER A 361 16.46 -5.39 31.27
N LYS A 362 15.56 -5.31 30.28
CA LYS A 362 14.19 -5.82 30.43
C LYS A 362 14.11 -7.28 29.97
N THR A 363 13.20 -8.02 30.57
CA THR A 363 13.00 -9.44 30.26
C THR A 363 12.03 -9.66 29.11
N LEU A 364 12.22 -10.78 28.42
CA LEU A 364 11.25 -11.41 27.51
C LEU A 364 11.16 -12.91 27.83
N PHE A 365 9.98 -13.44 27.59
CA PHE A 365 9.74 -14.88 27.67
C PHE A 365 10.10 -15.52 26.34
N VAL A 366 11.13 -16.35 26.32
CA VAL A 366 11.77 -16.85 25.09
C VAL A 366 12.06 -18.35 25.15
N PRO A 367 12.05 -19.04 23.99
CA PRO A 367 12.46 -20.45 23.91
C PRO A 367 13.94 -20.61 24.26
N THR A 368 14.23 -21.62 25.08
CA THR A 368 15.60 -21.92 25.53
C THR A 368 16.25 -23.02 24.69
N ASP A 369 15.47 -23.89 24.05
CA ASP A 369 15.98 -24.96 23.21
C ASP A 369 16.28 -24.44 21.80
N VAL A 370 17.50 -24.65 21.31
CA VAL A 370 17.97 -24.17 20.00
C VAL A 370 17.20 -24.81 18.84
N ASN A 371 16.78 -26.08 18.98
CA ASN A 371 16.00 -26.74 17.93
C ASN A 371 14.57 -26.21 17.87
N GLU A 372 13.96 -25.86 19.03
CA GLU A 372 12.67 -25.18 19.04
C GLU A 372 12.78 -23.79 18.41
N GLN A 373 13.83 -23.01 18.77
CA GLN A 373 14.11 -21.71 18.14
C GLN A 373 14.21 -21.84 16.62
N GLN A 374 14.93 -22.84 16.14
CA GLN A 374 15.09 -23.09 14.70
C GLN A 374 13.76 -23.39 14.03
N LYS A 375 12.91 -24.26 14.60
CA LYS A 375 11.59 -24.58 14.05
C LYS A 375 10.65 -23.36 14.01
N ILE A 376 10.68 -22.54 15.06
CA ILE A 376 9.89 -21.31 15.11
C ILE A 376 10.36 -20.33 14.04
N ALA A 377 11.67 -20.10 13.93
CA ALA A 377 12.26 -19.21 12.94
C ALA A 377 11.96 -19.67 11.50
N GLU A 378 12.06 -20.99 11.23
CA GLU A 378 11.70 -21.56 9.92
C GLU A 378 10.21 -21.38 9.60
N CYS A 379 9.33 -21.56 10.59
CA CYS A 379 7.89 -21.33 10.41
C CYS A 379 7.62 -19.89 10.01
N PHE A 380 8.14 -18.92 10.75
CA PHE A 380 7.99 -17.51 10.43
C PHE A 380 8.65 -17.15 9.10
N SER A 381 9.83 -17.71 8.78
CA SER A 381 10.49 -17.47 7.50
C SER A 381 9.62 -17.90 6.32
N LYS A 382 9.02 -19.10 6.37
CA LYS A 382 8.12 -19.58 5.31
C LYS A 382 6.91 -18.67 5.11
N VAL A 383 6.33 -18.15 6.20
CA VAL A 383 5.21 -17.19 6.13
C VAL A 383 5.67 -15.86 5.54
N ASN A 384 6.81 -15.32 5.99
CA ASN A 384 7.39 -14.09 5.47
C ASN A 384 7.74 -14.18 3.98
N ASP A 385 8.31 -15.31 3.54
CA ASP A 385 8.61 -15.57 2.13
C ASP A 385 7.32 -15.66 1.29
N SER A 386 6.25 -16.23 1.85
CA SER A 386 4.95 -16.26 1.18
C SER A 386 4.37 -14.85 1.01
N ILE A 387 4.41 -14.01 2.04
CA ILE A 387 3.98 -12.60 1.98
C ILE A 387 4.79 -11.84 0.93
N ARG A 388 6.11 -11.95 0.97
CA ARG A 388 7.01 -11.30 0.01
C ARG A 388 6.75 -11.74 -1.44
N ASN A 389 6.53 -13.03 -1.66
CA ASN A 389 6.22 -13.55 -3.00
C ASN A 389 4.89 -13.01 -3.52
N ILE A 390 3.88 -12.85 -2.65
CA ILE A 390 2.59 -12.24 -3.03
C ILE A 390 2.80 -10.77 -3.40
N GLU A 391 3.56 -9.99 -2.63
CA GLU A 391 3.90 -8.59 -2.93
C GLU A 391 4.59 -8.45 -4.29
N ILE A 392 5.55 -9.33 -4.59
CA ILE A 392 6.23 -9.35 -5.90
C ILE A 392 5.21 -9.62 -7.03
N GLN A 393 4.28 -10.56 -6.82
CA GLN A 393 3.24 -10.86 -7.80
C GLN A 393 2.29 -9.67 -8.00
N GLN A 394 1.85 -9.03 -6.92
CA GLN A 394 1.02 -7.83 -6.97
C GLN A 394 1.67 -6.72 -7.80
N ASN A 395 2.93 -6.41 -7.50
CA ASN A 395 3.69 -5.38 -8.23
C ASN A 395 3.77 -5.71 -9.72
N LYS A 396 4.10 -6.96 -10.09
CA LYS A 396 4.17 -7.40 -11.49
C LYS A 396 2.83 -7.29 -12.21
N VAL A 397 1.72 -7.69 -11.58
CA VAL A 397 0.40 -7.61 -12.21
C VAL A 397 -0.05 -6.15 -12.36
N ASN A 398 0.23 -5.29 -11.38
CA ASN A 398 -0.07 -3.86 -11.47
C ASN A 398 0.73 -3.16 -12.59
N GLU A 399 2.02 -3.44 -12.70
CA GLU A 399 2.86 -2.93 -13.80
C GLU A 399 2.38 -3.44 -15.15
N PHE A 400 2.01 -4.72 -15.24
CA PHE A 400 1.45 -5.31 -16.45
C PHE A 400 0.13 -4.63 -16.84
N LYS A 401 -0.81 -4.44 -15.89
CA LYS A 401 -2.07 -3.70 -16.14
C LYS A 401 -1.79 -2.30 -16.65
N LYS A 402 -0.86 -1.57 -16.01
CA LYS A 402 -0.49 -0.22 -16.45
C LYS A 402 0.03 -0.21 -17.89
N GLY A 403 0.90 -1.15 -18.25
CA GLY A 403 1.42 -1.29 -19.61
C GLY A 403 0.32 -1.63 -20.63
N LEU A 404 -0.65 -2.47 -20.26
CA LEU A 404 -1.81 -2.80 -21.10
C LEU A 404 -2.69 -1.57 -21.35
N LEU A 405 -3.05 -0.83 -20.30
CA LEU A 405 -3.88 0.36 -20.41
C LEU A 405 -3.26 1.42 -21.34
N GLN A 406 -1.94 1.57 -21.29
CA GLN A 406 -1.22 2.50 -22.19
C GLN A 406 -1.22 2.07 -23.66
N GLN A 407 -1.29 0.76 -23.95
CA GLN A 407 -1.17 0.22 -25.29
C GLN A 407 -2.50 -0.18 -25.92
N MET A 408 -3.49 -0.55 -25.11
CA MET A 408 -4.82 -0.97 -25.54
C MET A 408 -5.80 0.19 -25.78
N PHE A 409 -5.45 1.41 -25.38
CA PHE A 409 -6.23 2.62 -25.66
C PHE A 409 -5.40 3.62 -26.47
N VAL A 410 -6.10 4.40 -27.33
CA VAL A 410 -5.51 5.40 -28.23
C VAL A 410 -5.32 6.74 -27.54
#